data_d4a7893ed75652da32caee192fb24cb5
#
_entry.id   d4a7893ed75652da32caee192fb24cb5
#
_cell.length_a   1.000
_cell.length_b   1.000
_cell.length_c   1.000
_cell.angle_alpha   90.00
_cell.angle_beta   90.00
_cell.angle_gamma   90.00
#
_symmetry.space_group_name_H-M   'P 1'
#
loop_
_entity.id
_entity.type
_entity.pdbx_description
1 polymer ?
#
loop_
_entity_poly.entity_id
_entity_poly.type
_entity_poly.pdbx_seq_one_letter_code
_entity_poly.pdbx_strand_id
1 'polypeptide(L)'
;MPVRAASWSFTEDDFGAITQSLQRFLHDSNARCALLVDRTGQLVATVGEQPTFDATAFATLTAADFSANDQLARLIGESDFTTLFHQGERESMYLADVARRVILVVLFDNRTTLGLVRLKVKQAVDDLTELFTRVFARPTGEGAPNVLAGSDDEIDKLFQ
;
A
#
# COMPACT_ATOMS: atom_id res chain seq x y z
N MET A 1 6.03 6.20 16.02
CA MET A 1 4.60 6.51 16.13
C MET A 1 3.81 5.49 15.36
N PRO A 2 2.84 4.84 15.97
CA PRO A 2 1.99 3.96 15.20
C PRO A 2 1.18 4.79 14.23
N VAL A 3 1.40 4.56 12.95
CA VAL A 3 0.54 5.10 11.91
C VAL A 3 -0.81 4.42 12.10
N ARG A 4 -1.79 5.18 12.52
CA ARG A 4 -3.16 4.70 12.56
C ARG A 4 -3.68 4.62 11.13
N ALA A 5 -3.44 3.53 10.47
CA ALA A 5 -4.26 3.18 9.34
C ALA A 5 -5.64 2.76 9.89
N ALA A 6 -6.67 3.18 9.25
CA ALA A 6 -8.03 3.41 9.77
C ALA A 6 -8.76 2.27 10.49
N SER A 7 -8.28 1.06 10.59
CA SER A 7 -8.96 -0.03 11.32
C SER A 7 -8.07 -1.23 11.62
N TRP A 8 -6.76 -1.08 11.52
CA TRP A 8 -5.83 -2.18 11.70
C TRP A 8 -4.51 -1.64 12.25
N SER A 9 -3.91 -2.39 13.16
CA SER A 9 -2.61 -2.06 13.73
C SER A 9 -1.61 -3.14 13.37
N PHE A 10 -0.41 -2.73 13.01
CA PHE A 10 0.70 -3.64 12.79
C PHE A 10 1.47 -3.83 14.09
N THR A 11 1.92 -5.06 14.33
CA THR A 11 2.97 -5.32 15.29
C THR A 11 4.31 -4.93 14.69
N GLU A 12 5.36 -4.85 15.52
CA GLU A 12 6.73 -4.64 15.03
C GLU A 12 7.16 -5.74 14.07
N ASP A 13 6.76 -6.99 14.34
CA ASP A 13 7.06 -8.13 13.48
C ASP A 13 6.38 -7.99 12.11
N ASP A 14 5.13 -7.54 12.08
CA ASP A 14 4.40 -7.28 10.83
C ASP A 14 5.10 -6.20 10.03
N PHE A 15 5.48 -5.10 10.67
CA PHE A 15 6.17 -4.00 10.03
C PHE A 15 7.53 -4.44 9.48
N GLY A 16 8.26 -5.27 10.26
CA GLY A 16 9.52 -5.84 9.83
C GLY A 16 9.37 -6.74 8.60
N ALA A 17 8.33 -7.58 8.57
CA ALA A 17 8.06 -8.47 7.44
C ALA A 17 7.69 -7.68 6.17
N ILE A 18 6.88 -6.64 6.32
CA ILE A 18 6.49 -5.75 5.21
C ILE A 18 7.74 -5.04 4.66
N THR A 19 8.53 -4.45 5.53
CA THR A 19 9.76 -3.74 5.15
C THR A 19 10.73 -4.68 4.43
N GLN A 20 10.90 -5.89 4.92
CA GLN A 20 11.78 -6.89 4.32
C GLN A 20 11.30 -7.28 2.91
N SER A 21 10.00 -7.47 2.74
CA SER A 21 9.40 -7.77 1.44
C SER A 21 9.64 -6.63 0.44
N LEU A 22 9.45 -5.38 0.89
CA LEU A 22 9.69 -4.21 0.05
C LEU A 22 11.17 -4.05 -0.30
N GLN A 23 12.07 -4.31 0.63
CA GLN A 23 13.51 -4.24 0.37
C GLN A 23 13.94 -5.30 -0.64
N ARG A 24 13.41 -6.50 -0.54
CA ARG A 24 13.66 -7.57 -1.53
C ARG A 24 13.15 -7.15 -2.91
N PHE A 25 11.95 -6.58 -2.95
CA PHE A 25 11.38 -6.05 -4.19
C PHE A 25 12.30 -5.00 -4.82
N LEU A 26 12.80 -4.04 -4.04
CA LEU A 26 13.70 -3.01 -4.56
C LEU A 26 14.98 -3.61 -5.14
N HIS A 27 15.55 -4.57 -4.44
CA HIS A 27 16.76 -5.25 -4.91
C HIS A 27 16.51 -5.95 -6.24
N ASP A 28 15.39 -6.66 -6.34
CA ASP A 28 15.07 -7.47 -7.52
C ASP A 28 14.63 -6.63 -8.73
N SER A 29 14.00 -5.49 -8.49
CA SER A 29 13.45 -4.62 -9.54
C SER A 29 14.39 -3.51 -9.96
N ASN A 30 15.39 -3.20 -9.15
CA ASN A 30 16.27 -2.04 -9.30
C ASN A 30 15.53 -0.70 -9.37
N ALA A 31 14.38 -0.63 -8.72
CA ALA A 31 13.63 0.62 -8.57
C ALA A 31 14.31 1.52 -7.54
N ARG A 32 13.97 2.81 -7.56
CA ARG A 32 14.56 3.79 -6.65
C ARG A 32 13.98 3.72 -5.24
N CYS A 33 12.66 3.70 -5.15
CA CYS A 33 12.00 3.55 -3.86
C CYS A 33 10.64 2.90 -4.03
N ALA A 34 10.13 2.36 -2.94
CA ALA A 34 8.79 1.81 -2.86
C ALA A 34 8.11 2.35 -1.62
N LEU A 35 6.85 2.73 -1.78
CA LEU A 35 6.02 3.24 -0.69
C LEU A 35 4.76 2.38 -0.60
N LEU A 36 4.27 2.19 0.60
CA LEU A 36 2.92 1.67 0.83
C LEU A 36 2.07 2.80 1.39
N VAL A 37 0.96 3.03 0.74
CA VAL A 37 0.00 4.08 1.10
C VAL A 37 -1.34 3.41 1.34
N ASP A 38 -2.01 3.71 2.45
CA ASP A 38 -3.34 3.17 2.65
C ASP A 38 -4.36 3.94 1.80
N ARG A 39 -5.54 3.36 1.65
CA ARG A 39 -6.60 3.93 0.82
C ARG A 39 -7.12 5.28 1.33
N THR A 40 -6.85 5.62 2.59
CA THR A 40 -7.23 6.91 3.18
C THR A 40 -6.20 8.01 2.94
N GLY A 41 -5.04 7.67 2.38
CA GLY A 41 -4.02 8.64 2.04
C GLY A 41 -2.90 8.77 3.05
N GLN A 42 -2.73 7.79 3.93
CA GLN A 42 -1.65 7.77 4.91
C GLN A 42 -0.49 6.90 4.44
N LEU A 43 0.72 7.36 4.67
CA LEU A 43 1.92 6.60 4.38
C LEU A 43 2.09 5.50 5.43
N VAL A 44 2.16 4.24 4.99
CA VAL A 44 2.34 3.08 5.87
C VAL A 44 3.81 2.71 6.01
N ALA A 45 4.54 2.68 4.90
CA ALA A 45 5.95 2.30 4.89
C ALA A 45 6.63 2.92 3.67
N THR A 46 7.93 3.12 3.78
CA THR A 46 8.77 3.56 2.67
C THR A 46 10.13 2.88 2.77
N VAL A 47 10.65 2.44 1.64
CA VAL A 47 11.99 1.83 1.54
C VAL A 47 12.71 2.38 0.32
N GLY A 48 14.05 2.35 0.36
CA GLY A 48 14.88 2.81 -0.74
C GLY A 48 15.34 4.24 -0.55
N GLU A 49 15.55 4.94 -1.66
CA GLU A 49 16.01 6.32 -1.64
C GLU A 49 14.99 7.22 -0.94
N GLN A 50 15.47 8.10 -0.07
CA GLN A 50 14.59 9.02 0.65
C GLN A 50 13.87 9.95 -0.32
N PRO A 51 12.54 10.10 -0.23
CA PRO A 51 11.84 11.05 -1.06
C PRO A 51 12.33 12.47 -0.78
N THR A 52 12.58 13.23 -1.85
CA THR A 52 12.94 14.64 -1.76
C THR A 52 11.71 15.55 -1.74
N PHE A 53 10.53 14.96 -1.79
CA PHE A 53 9.23 15.62 -1.79
C PHE A 53 8.50 15.37 -0.48
N ASP A 54 7.42 16.12 -0.25
CA ASP A 54 6.56 15.93 0.91
C ASP A 54 5.83 14.57 0.78
N ALA A 55 6.26 13.60 1.58
CA ALA A 55 5.73 12.24 1.55
C ALA A 55 4.25 12.19 1.98
N THR A 56 3.85 13.04 2.90
CA THR A 56 2.46 13.12 3.35
C THR A 56 1.53 13.62 2.24
N ALA A 57 1.92 14.69 1.56
CA ALA A 57 1.17 15.21 0.41
C ALA A 57 1.13 14.19 -0.72
N PHE A 58 2.24 13.52 -0.98
CA PHE A 58 2.34 12.48 -1.99
C PHE A 58 1.38 11.32 -1.71
N ALA A 59 1.33 10.84 -0.47
CA ALA A 59 0.45 9.76 -0.06
C ALA A 59 -1.04 10.13 -0.26
N THR A 60 -1.41 11.35 0.13
CA THR A 60 -2.77 11.85 -0.05
C THR A 60 -3.18 11.90 -1.52
N LEU A 61 -2.31 12.44 -2.37
CA LEU A 61 -2.57 12.55 -3.80
C LEU A 61 -2.59 11.18 -4.49
N THR A 62 -1.73 10.27 -4.06
CA THR A 62 -1.71 8.89 -4.57
C THR A 62 -3.01 8.16 -4.28
N ALA A 63 -3.54 8.28 -3.08
CA ALA A 63 -4.82 7.68 -2.72
C ALA A 63 -5.97 8.27 -3.55
N ALA A 64 -5.96 9.59 -3.77
CA ALA A 64 -6.96 10.28 -4.60
C ALA A 64 -6.88 9.82 -6.06
N ASP A 65 -5.67 9.69 -6.60
CA ASP A 65 -5.42 9.23 -7.97
C ASP A 65 -5.96 7.80 -8.16
N PHE A 66 -5.66 6.91 -7.23
CA PHE A 66 -6.12 5.53 -7.29
C PHE A 66 -7.63 5.41 -7.10
N SER A 67 -8.23 6.25 -6.27
CA SER A 67 -9.68 6.32 -6.10
C SER A 67 -10.38 6.77 -7.39
N ALA A 68 -9.83 7.77 -8.07
CA ALA A 68 -10.33 8.21 -9.38
C ALA A 68 -10.19 7.10 -10.42
N ASN A 69 -9.10 6.36 -10.40
CA ASN A 69 -8.87 5.20 -11.24
C ASN A 69 -9.95 4.12 -11.06
N ASP A 70 -10.33 3.83 -9.81
CA ASP A 70 -11.41 2.88 -9.50
C ASP A 70 -12.76 3.36 -10.06
N GLN A 71 -13.03 4.65 -9.96
CA GLN A 71 -14.28 5.22 -10.48
C GLN A 71 -14.33 5.15 -12.02
N LEU A 72 -13.20 5.41 -12.68
CA LEU A 72 -13.11 5.26 -14.13
C LEU A 72 -13.36 3.81 -14.57
N ALA A 73 -12.85 2.85 -13.82
CA ALA A 73 -13.08 1.43 -14.10
C ALA A 73 -14.58 1.11 -14.10
N ARG A 74 -15.30 1.57 -13.09
CA ARG A 74 -16.74 1.35 -12.98
C ARG A 74 -17.53 1.96 -14.15
N LEU A 75 -17.11 3.13 -14.62
CA LEU A 75 -17.77 3.80 -15.73
C LEU A 75 -17.69 3.01 -17.03
N ILE A 76 -16.62 2.24 -17.24
CA ILE A 76 -16.46 1.41 -18.43
C ILE A 76 -16.90 -0.04 -18.23
N GLY A 77 -17.49 -0.34 -17.07
CA GLY A 77 -18.02 -1.67 -16.79
C GLY A 77 -17.06 -2.65 -16.16
N GLU A 78 -15.89 -2.18 -15.74
CA GLU A 78 -14.95 -2.99 -14.98
C GLU A 78 -15.22 -2.88 -13.47
N SER A 79 -14.89 -3.91 -12.72
CA SER A 79 -15.05 -3.87 -11.26
C SER A 79 -14.03 -2.93 -10.62
N ASP A 80 -12.77 -3.02 -11.03
CA ASP A 80 -11.69 -2.14 -10.64
C ASP A 80 -10.53 -2.28 -11.62
N PHE A 81 -9.64 -1.28 -11.63
CA PHE A 81 -8.32 -1.40 -12.23
C PHE A 81 -7.33 -1.73 -11.10
N THR A 82 -6.52 -2.76 -11.31
CA THR A 82 -5.58 -3.22 -10.27
C THR A 82 -4.25 -2.48 -10.30
N THR A 83 -3.94 -1.83 -11.42
CA THR A 83 -2.67 -1.12 -11.62
C THR A 83 -2.88 0.21 -12.29
N LEU A 84 -1.92 1.11 -12.09
CA LEU A 84 -1.90 2.43 -12.69
C LEU A 84 -0.45 2.81 -12.97
N PHE A 85 -0.17 3.27 -14.18
CA PHE A 85 1.18 3.62 -14.60
C PHE A 85 1.24 5.06 -15.06
N HIS A 86 2.19 5.81 -14.49
CA HIS A 86 2.49 7.19 -14.89
C HIS A 86 3.91 7.22 -15.43
N GLN A 87 4.06 7.56 -16.69
CA GLN A 87 5.35 7.69 -17.33
C GLN A 87 5.75 9.17 -17.41
N GLY A 88 6.85 9.51 -16.75
CA GLY A 88 7.49 10.81 -16.89
C GLY A 88 8.69 10.73 -17.83
N GLU A 89 9.30 11.86 -18.08
CA GLU A 89 10.48 11.95 -18.92
C GLU A 89 11.70 11.28 -18.27
N ARG A 90 11.87 11.47 -16.95
CA ARG A 90 13.00 10.90 -16.19
C ARG A 90 12.55 9.89 -15.16
N GLU A 91 11.42 10.13 -14.54
CA GLU A 91 10.88 9.31 -13.47
C GLU A 91 9.55 8.73 -13.91
N SER A 92 9.33 7.49 -13.51
CA SER A 92 8.05 6.82 -13.73
C SER A 92 7.52 6.30 -12.41
N MET A 93 6.22 6.12 -12.34
CA MET A 93 5.54 5.69 -11.13
C MET A 93 4.57 4.55 -11.49
N TYR A 94 4.70 3.44 -10.80
CA TYR A 94 3.81 2.29 -10.98
C TYR A 94 3.06 2.05 -9.67
N LEU A 95 1.75 1.97 -9.75
CA LEU A 95 0.89 1.77 -8.59
C LEU A 95 0.15 0.45 -8.75
N ALA A 96 0.04 -0.29 -7.66
CA ALA A 96 -0.68 -1.57 -7.65
C ALA A 96 -1.50 -1.69 -6.37
N ASP A 97 -2.71 -2.22 -6.50
CA ASP A 97 -3.56 -2.52 -5.35
C ASP A 97 -3.03 -3.73 -4.60
N VAL A 98 -3.04 -3.65 -3.28
CA VAL A 98 -2.67 -4.76 -2.39
C VAL A 98 -3.85 -5.02 -1.44
N ALA A 99 -4.46 -6.17 -1.57
CA ALA A 99 -5.52 -6.65 -0.67
C ALA A 99 -6.70 -5.68 -0.51
N ARG A 100 -6.90 -4.76 -1.45
CA ARG A 100 -7.93 -3.70 -1.41
C ARG A 100 -7.83 -2.77 -0.20
N ARG A 101 -6.66 -2.74 0.45
CA ARG A 101 -6.42 -1.95 1.67
C ARG A 101 -5.31 -0.93 1.48
N VAL A 102 -4.28 -1.29 0.75
CA VAL A 102 -3.12 -0.43 0.54
C VAL A 102 -2.75 -0.40 -0.94
N ILE A 103 -1.97 0.60 -1.29
CA ILE A 103 -1.45 0.81 -2.63
C ILE A 103 0.06 0.72 -2.55
N LEU A 104 0.65 -0.16 -3.35
CA LEU A 104 2.10 -0.20 -3.53
C LEU A 104 2.46 0.81 -4.61
N VAL A 105 3.32 1.76 -4.25
CA VAL A 105 3.80 2.80 -5.17
C VAL A 105 5.28 2.57 -5.40
N VAL A 106 5.67 2.47 -6.66
CA VAL A 106 7.06 2.24 -7.06
C VAL A 106 7.54 3.40 -7.91
N LEU A 107 8.61 4.04 -7.49
CA LEU A 107 9.27 5.09 -8.27
C LEU A 107 10.52 4.48 -8.92
N PHE A 108 10.65 4.65 -10.21
CA PHE A 108 11.79 4.11 -10.96
C PHE A 108 12.19 5.01 -12.12
N ASP A 109 13.41 4.84 -12.56
CA ASP A 109 14.01 5.58 -13.67
C ASP A 109 14.63 4.62 -14.67
N ASN A 110 15.53 5.12 -15.53
CA ASN A 110 16.15 4.35 -16.60
C ASN A 110 17.15 3.28 -16.12
N ARG A 111 17.38 3.15 -14.81
CA ARG A 111 18.19 2.05 -14.24
C ARG A 111 17.47 0.71 -14.30
N THR A 112 16.18 0.73 -14.56
CA THR A 112 15.37 -0.46 -14.75
C THR A 112 14.37 -0.26 -15.89
N THR A 113 13.52 -1.24 -16.13
CA THR A 113 12.51 -1.20 -17.19
C THR A 113 11.13 -1.40 -16.62
N LEU A 114 10.11 -0.91 -17.31
CA LEU A 114 8.71 -1.15 -16.94
C LEU A 114 8.40 -2.65 -16.87
N GLY A 115 8.93 -3.43 -17.82
CA GLY A 115 8.68 -4.88 -17.83
C GLY A 115 9.18 -5.58 -16.58
N LEU A 116 10.40 -5.25 -16.14
CA LEU A 116 10.97 -5.82 -14.91
C LEU A 116 10.22 -5.34 -13.67
N VAL A 117 9.91 -4.05 -13.60
CA VAL A 117 9.13 -3.48 -12.48
C VAL A 117 7.77 -4.17 -12.40
N ARG A 118 7.07 -4.30 -13.52
CA ARG A 118 5.74 -4.95 -13.55
C ARG A 118 5.82 -6.40 -13.07
N LEU A 119 6.82 -7.15 -13.51
CA LEU A 119 7.00 -8.54 -13.09
C LEU A 119 7.24 -8.64 -11.58
N LYS A 120 8.13 -7.80 -11.06
CA LYS A 120 8.49 -7.83 -9.64
C LYS A 120 7.39 -7.26 -8.76
N VAL A 121 6.63 -6.28 -9.22
CA VAL A 121 5.43 -5.77 -8.54
C VAL A 121 4.41 -6.89 -8.37
N LYS A 122 4.17 -7.69 -9.38
CA LYS A 122 3.23 -8.80 -9.30
C LYS A 122 3.63 -9.78 -8.18
N GLN A 123 4.91 -10.12 -8.09
CA GLN A 123 5.42 -10.99 -7.02
C GLN A 123 5.30 -10.32 -5.66
N ALA A 124 5.65 -9.05 -5.56
CA ALA A 124 5.55 -8.29 -4.30
C ALA A 124 4.11 -8.15 -3.83
N VAL A 125 3.17 -7.91 -4.73
CA VAL A 125 1.74 -7.82 -4.42
C VAL A 125 1.24 -9.15 -3.85
N ASP A 126 1.64 -10.28 -4.43
CA ASP A 126 1.26 -11.59 -3.90
C ASP A 126 1.79 -11.81 -2.48
N ASP A 127 3.06 -11.49 -2.25
CA ASP A 127 3.69 -11.61 -0.92
C ASP A 127 3.03 -10.69 0.10
N LEU A 128 2.81 -9.43 -0.27
CA LEU A 128 2.18 -8.44 0.60
C LEU A 128 0.72 -8.78 0.88
N THR A 129 -0.01 -9.27 -0.11
CA THR A 129 -1.40 -9.70 0.07
C THR A 129 -1.49 -10.81 1.10
N GLU A 130 -0.58 -11.78 1.06
CA GLU A 130 -0.52 -12.85 2.05
C GLU A 130 -0.22 -12.30 3.45
N LEU A 131 0.74 -11.38 3.58
CA LEU A 131 1.06 -10.73 4.85
C LEU A 131 -0.14 -9.97 5.41
N PHE A 132 -0.80 -9.16 4.59
CA PHE A 132 -1.95 -8.37 5.01
C PHE A 132 -3.14 -9.25 5.35
N THR A 133 -3.36 -10.33 4.63
CA THR A 133 -4.44 -11.28 4.92
C THR A 133 -4.24 -11.89 6.31
N ARG A 134 -3.02 -12.24 6.67
CA ARG A 134 -2.70 -12.76 8.01
C ARG A 134 -2.93 -11.70 9.10
N VAL A 135 -2.55 -10.46 8.84
CA VAL A 135 -2.75 -9.34 9.77
C VAL A 135 -4.25 -9.13 10.03
N PHE A 136 -5.06 -9.12 8.98
CA PHE A 136 -6.51 -8.91 9.11
C PHE A 136 -7.25 -10.10 9.68
N ALA A 137 -6.72 -11.31 9.52
CA ALA A 137 -7.33 -12.52 10.06
C ALA A 137 -6.99 -12.76 11.53
N ARG A 138 -6.10 -11.96 12.12
CA ARG A 138 -5.75 -12.10 13.54
C ARG A 138 -6.97 -11.88 14.40
N PRO A 139 -7.26 -12.82 15.34
CA PRO A 139 -8.31 -12.56 16.31
C PRO A 139 -7.93 -11.33 17.13
N THR A 140 -8.88 -10.45 17.27
CA THR A 140 -8.81 -9.28 18.13
C THR A 140 -8.56 -9.77 19.57
N GLY A 141 -7.37 -9.54 20.11
CA GLY A 141 -7.05 -9.92 21.46
C GLY A 141 -5.67 -10.50 21.71
N GLU A 142 -4.92 -10.88 20.68
CA GLU A 142 -3.53 -11.29 20.84
C GLU A 142 -2.58 -10.11 20.66
N GLY A 143 -1.92 -9.72 21.73
CA GLY A 143 -0.70 -8.94 21.68
C GLY A 143 -0.80 -7.44 21.85
N ALA A 144 -1.94 -6.83 21.85
CA ALA A 144 -2.13 -5.45 22.29
C ALA A 144 -3.56 -5.27 22.74
N PRO A 145 -3.82 -4.44 23.75
CA PRO A 145 -5.19 -4.11 24.09
C PRO A 145 -5.84 -3.55 22.85
N ASN A 146 -6.78 -4.28 22.31
CA ASN A 146 -7.50 -3.88 21.13
C ASN A 146 -8.49 -2.78 21.49
N VAL A 147 -7.99 -1.57 21.53
CA VAL A 147 -8.81 -0.37 21.77
C VAL A 147 -9.86 -0.22 20.68
N LEU A 148 -9.69 -0.90 19.53
CA LEU A 148 -10.58 -0.82 18.39
C LEU A 148 -11.72 -1.85 18.42
N ALA A 149 -11.57 -2.97 19.13
CA ALA A 149 -12.65 -3.94 19.25
C ALA A 149 -13.83 -3.39 20.06
N GLY A 150 -13.54 -2.53 21.05
CA GLY A 150 -14.59 -1.82 21.77
C GLY A 150 -15.29 -0.73 20.94
N SER A 151 -14.56 -0.13 20.00
CA SER A 151 -15.12 0.93 19.16
C SER A 151 -15.95 0.41 17.99
N ASP A 152 -15.63 -0.77 17.47
CA ASP A 152 -16.43 -1.41 16.41
C ASP A 152 -17.81 -1.83 16.95
N ASP A 153 -17.85 -2.42 18.14
CA ASP A 153 -19.11 -2.76 18.80
C ASP A 153 -19.92 -1.52 19.15
N GLU A 154 -19.28 -0.42 19.55
CA GLU A 154 -19.97 0.83 19.84
C GLU A 154 -20.47 1.53 18.57
N ILE A 155 -19.73 1.45 17.48
CA ILE A 155 -20.14 1.99 16.18
C ILE A 155 -21.34 1.21 15.66
N ASP A 156 -21.33 -0.11 15.74
CA ASP A 156 -22.46 -0.95 15.34
C ASP A 156 -23.70 -0.66 16.16
N LYS A 157 -23.55 -0.37 17.46
CA LYS A 157 -24.67 0.03 18.32
C LYS A 157 -25.23 1.40 17.99
N LEU A 158 -24.42 2.30 17.45
CA LEU A 158 -24.86 3.64 17.05
C LEU A 158 -25.70 3.62 15.76
N PHE A 159 -25.57 2.59 14.95
CA PHE A 159 -26.28 2.45 13.68
C PHE A 159 -27.43 1.43 13.73
N GLN A 160 -27.74 0.88 14.89
CA GLN A 160 -28.91 0.04 15.10
C GLN A 160 -30.15 0.87 15.41
#